data_8ab3fa4095195bfa531c00b48fded789
#
_entry.id   8ab3fa4095195bfa531c00b48fded789
#
_cell.length_a   1.000
_cell.length_b   1.000
_cell.length_c   1.000
_cell.angle_alpha   90.00
_cell.angle_beta   90.00
_cell.angle_gamma   90.00
#
_symmetry.space_group_name_H-M   'P 1'
#
loop_
_entity.id
_entity.type
_entity.pdbx_description
1 polymer ?
#
loop_
_entity_poly.entity_id
_entity_poly.type
_entity_poly.pdbx_seq_one_letter_code
_entity_poly.pdbx_strand_id
1 'polypeptide(L)'
;MTQAPIIRVESASKFYSGIAALEEVTFDLHPGEIHALAGENGAGKSTLCKLIAGVTTPSTGRIFVDGEEVSFANPKDATERGIAMVFQETSLVPQLTVAQNMVLGREKPLNSVRRVRNAARQVLQSLNFKVDPTQLAGSLSTAKRQMVEIARAVLNEARVVILDEPTAALTPEETDHLFDLVKQLQKRGVALIFISHALEEALNHADRITVLRNGRLMTTGPAKDFDRAALIRHMIGDDLVETAANRGPARARAAAPVLQVEDLRMGSMVNNMSFSVFPGEVTGIAGLIGSGRSEAAKVVVGHTKRNLDGGRIWLDGKEVRYTAPSQAIADGIAYVSEDRKYDGFFDTMSVARNIGLGWLAKFRGRQVLMPKERLRSVADHWRDRLAIHGAEGGKPVVYLSGGNQQKVVIAKSLAQEPRLVIFDEPTRGVDVGAIAEIRRIIRGFADSGAGVILISSYLPEILDLSDRILVAKSGTIVAEFARDEATAQRILHAAIH
;
A
#
# COMPACT_ATOMS: atom_id res chain seq x y z
N MET A 1 -10.24 -38.59 -2.64
CA MET A 1 -9.26 -38.77 -1.56
C MET A 1 -8.51 -37.46 -1.43
N THR A 2 -8.65 -36.74 -0.33
CA THR A 2 -7.90 -35.50 -0.08
C THR A 2 -6.41 -35.85 0.07
N GLN A 3 -5.60 -35.33 -0.80
CA GLN A 3 -4.14 -35.51 -0.78
C GLN A 3 -3.59 -34.94 0.55
N ALA A 4 -2.60 -35.58 1.19
CA ALA A 4 -2.01 -35.12 2.42
C ALA A 4 -1.39 -33.70 2.21
N PRO A 5 -1.47 -32.80 3.19
CA PRO A 5 -0.89 -31.46 3.06
C PRO A 5 0.65 -31.53 2.94
N ILE A 6 1.20 -30.72 2.05
CA ILE A 6 2.65 -30.55 1.91
C ILE A 6 3.22 -29.71 3.06
N ILE A 7 2.46 -28.71 3.54
CA ILE A 7 2.77 -27.93 4.75
C ILE A 7 1.59 -28.06 5.71
N ARG A 8 1.89 -28.30 6.98
CA ARG A 8 0.90 -28.20 8.06
C ARG A 8 1.52 -27.46 9.25
N VAL A 9 0.80 -26.46 9.71
CA VAL A 9 1.12 -25.68 10.90
C VAL A 9 0.08 -26.03 11.96
N GLU A 10 0.49 -26.45 13.15
CA GLU A 10 -0.42 -26.84 14.24
C GLU A 10 -0.27 -25.89 15.43
N SER A 11 -1.37 -25.19 15.74
CA SER A 11 -1.53 -24.29 16.91
C SER A 11 -0.30 -23.39 17.13
N ALA A 12 0.24 -22.84 16.03
CA ALA A 12 1.43 -22.02 16.10
C ALA A 12 1.14 -20.62 16.65
N SER A 13 1.92 -20.22 17.65
CA SER A 13 1.89 -18.84 18.16
C SER A 13 3.27 -18.20 18.00
N LYS A 14 3.27 -16.89 17.78
CA LYS A 14 4.49 -16.08 17.71
C LYS A 14 4.32 -14.78 18.48
N PHE A 15 5.22 -14.56 19.43
CA PHE A 15 5.26 -13.33 20.22
C PHE A 15 6.52 -12.52 19.90
N TYR A 16 6.35 -11.20 19.75
CA TYR A 16 7.44 -10.23 19.65
C TYR A 16 7.33 -9.25 20.81
N SER A 17 8.34 -9.21 21.66
CA SER A 17 8.36 -8.34 22.85
C SER A 17 7.07 -8.44 23.72
N GLY A 18 6.53 -9.66 23.86
CA GLY A 18 5.30 -9.92 24.63
C GLY A 18 3.97 -9.66 23.88
N ILE A 19 4.01 -9.16 22.65
CA ILE A 19 2.83 -8.94 21.82
C ILE A 19 2.65 -10.14 20.89
N ALA A 20 1.44 -10.72 20.86
CA ALA A 20 1.09 -11.82 19.98
C ALA A 20 0.97 -11.31 18.53
N ALA A 21 1.83 -11.79 17.63
CA ALA A 21 1.71 -11.59 16.19
C ALA A 21 0.94 -12.74 15.53
N LEU A 22 0.97 -13.94 16.14
CA LEU A 22 0.12 -15.08 15.83
C LEU A 22 -0.26 -15.76 17.13
N GLU A 23 -1.49 -16.28 17.20
CA GLU A 23 -2.05 -16.96 18.36
C GLU A 23 -2.83 -18.20 17.94
N GLU A 24 -2.28 -19.38 18.27
CA GLU A 24 -2.87 -20.70 18.05
C GLU A 24 -3.35 -20.95 16.60
N VAL A 25 -2.59 -20.48 15.60
CA VAL A 25 -2.95 -20.63 14.18
C VAL A 25 -2.65 -22.04 13.72
N THR A 26 -3.68 -22.70 13.18
CA THR A 26 -3.57 -24.00 12.48
C THR A 26 -3.85 -23.77 11.00
N PHE A 27 -2.90 -24.16 10.12
CA PHE A 27 -2.94 -23.90 8.69
C PHE A 27 -2.44 -25.11 7.92
N ASP A 28 -3.01 -25.38 6.76
CA ASP A 28 -2.58 -26.44 5.85
C ASP A 28 -2.50 -25.94 4.41
N LEU A 29 -1.53 -26.48 3.65
CA LEU A 29 -1.32 -26.24 2.23
C LEU A 29 -1.19 -27.57 1.51
N HIS A 30 -1.90 -27.76 0.41
CA HIS A 30 -1.85 -28.98 -0.38
C HIS A 30 -0.96 -28.86 -1.62
N PRO A 31 -0.39 -29.99 -2.13
CA PRO A 31 0.40 -29.95 -3.35
C PRO A 31 -0.41 -29.40 -4.54
N GLY A 32 0.20 -28.50 -5.32
CA GLY A 32 -0.45 -27.89 -6.48
C GLY A 32 -1.63 -26.98 -6.14
N GLU A 33 -1.71 -26.48 -4.91
CA GLU A 33 -2.74 -25.55 -4.46
C GLU A 33 -2.22 -24.11 -4.56
N ILE A 34 -3.07 -23.18 -5.02
CA ILE A 34 -2.88 -21.75 -4.88
C ILE A 34 -3.72 -21.29 -3.68
N HIS A 35 -3.06 -20.92 -2.59
CA HIS A 35 -3.68 -20.51 -1.34
C HIS A 35 -3.47 -19.01 -1.07
N ALA A 36 -4.57 -18.24 -0.96
CA ALA A 36 -4.51 -16.84 -0.59
C ALA A 36 -4.59 -16.66 0.92
N LEU A 37 -3.72 -15.82 1.47
CA LEU A 37 -3.85 -15.32 2.85
C LEU A 37 -4.44 -13.92 2.81
N ALA A 38 -5.68 -13.78 3.28
CA ALA A 38 -6.38 -12.52 3.42
C ALA A 38 -6.38 -12.04 4.88
N GLY A 39 -6.56 -10.74 5.10
CA GLY A 39 -6.57 -10.14 6.44
C GLY A 39 -5.98 -8.75 6.42
N GLU A 40 -6.22 -8.00 7.49
CA GLU A 40 -5.68 -6.65 7.66
C GLU A 40 -4.15 -6.63 7.78
N ASN A 41 -3.54 -5.44 7.63
CA ASN A 41 -2.14 -5.25 8.00
C ASN A 41 -1.98 -5.48 9.51
N GLY A 42 -0.97 -6.28 9.88
CA GLY A 42 -0.82 -6.70 11.27
C GLY A 42 -1.66 -7.93 11.66
N ALA A 43 -2.49 -8.49 10.77
CA ALA A 43 -3.29 -9.68 11.05
C ALA A 43 -2.46 -10.97 11.25
N GLY A 44 -1.15 -10.95 10.97
CA GLY A 44 -0.26 -12.09 11.16
C GLY A 44 0.13 -12.82 9.87
N LYS A 45 -0.37 -12.42 8.68
CA LYS A 45 -0.11 -13.09 7.39
C LYS A 45 1.37 -13.29 7.09
N SER A 46 2.14 -12.20 7.05
CA SER A 46 3.59 -12.26 6.80
C SER A 46 4.34 -12.98 7.92
N THR A 47 3.82 -12.98 9.16
CA THR A 47 4.40 -13.76 10.26
C THR A 47 4.21 -15.26 10.02
N LEU A 48 3.03 -15.71 9.60
CA LEU A 48 2.78 -17.11 9.25
C LEU A 48 3.69 -17.54 8.08
N CYS A 49 3.80 -16.74 7.04
CA CYS A 49 4.71 -16.99 5.92
C CYS A 49 6.19 -17.09 6.35
N LYS A 50 6.62 -16.19 7.24
CA LYS A 50 8.00 -16.21 7.80
C LYS A 50 8.27 -17.44 8.66
N LEU A 51 7.27 -17.95 9.38
CA LEU A 51 7.39 -19.22 10.11
C LEU A 51 7.59 -20.40 9.14
N ILE A 52 6.75 -20.49 8.09
CA ILE A 52 6.84 -21.55 7.08
C ILE A 52 8.15 -21.49 6.30
N ALA A 53 8.66 -20.28 6.01
CA ALA A 53 9.91 -20.06 5.29
C ALA A 53 11.17 -20.15 6.17
N GLY A 54 11.05 -20.45 7.47
CA GLY A 54 12.19 -20.56 8.37
C GLY A 54 12.91 -19.23 8.68
N VAL A 55 12.27 -18.09 8.37
CA VAL A 55 12.81 -16.75 8.68
C VAL A 55 12.71 -16.45 10.17
N THR A 56 11.72 -17.03 10.83
CA THR A 56 11.54 -16.98 12.28
C THR A 56 10.98 -18.30 12.78
N THR A 57 11.21 -18.61 14.05
CA THR A 57 10.71 -19.83 14.70
C THR A 57 9.40 -19.54 15.45
N PRO A 58 8.47 -20.49 15.54
CA PRO A 58 7.29 -20.35 16.39
C PRO A 58 7.68 -20.25 17.86
N SER A 59 6.92 -19.52 18.66
CA SER A 59 7.09 -19.49 20.12
C SER A 59 6.46 -20.72 20.75
N THR A 60 5.33 -21.21 20.20
CA THR A 60 4.64 -22.45 20.54
C THR A 60 4.01 -23.04 19.28
N GLY A 61 3.64 -24.32 19.34
CA GLY A 61 3.08 -25.04 18.19
C GLY A 61 4.15 -25.73 17.35
N ARG A 62 3.75 -26.37 16.25
CA ARG A 62 4.61 -27.22 15.41
C ARG A 62 4.38 -26.98 13.94
N ILE A 63 5.42 -27.23 13.14
CA ILE A 63 5.36 -27.15 11.67
C ILE A 63 5.74 -28.53 11.11
N PHE A 64 4.99 -28.97 10.11
CA PHE A 64 5.23 -30.25 9.42
C PHE A 64 5.41 -29.97 7.92
N VAL A 65 6.37 -30.65 7.32
CA VAL A 65 6.61 -30.71 5.88
C VAL A 65 6.52 -32.17 5.44
N ASP A 66 5.66 -32.48 4.48
CA ASP A 66 5.40 -33.86 4.04
C ASP A 66 5.03 -34.82 5.20
N GLY A 67 4.39 -34.32 6.25
CA GLY A 67 4.01 -35.07 7.43
C GLY A 67 5.13 -35.26 8.47
N GLU A 68 6.35 -34.80 8.20
CA GLU A 68 7.47 -34.81 9.16
C GLU A 68 7.50 -33.49 9.94
N GLU A 69 7.62 -33.57 11.27
CA GLU A 69 7.83 -32.39 12.11
C GLU A 69 9.19 -31.74 11.83
N VAL A 70 9.20 -30.44 11.59
CA VAL A 70 10.41 -29.69 11.26
C VAL A 70 10.60 -28.49 12.19
N SER A 71 11.85 -28.17 12.47
CA SER A 71 12.26 -26.94 13.15
C SER A 71 13.36 -26.30 12.32
N PHE A 72 13.07 -25.16 11.73
CA PHE A 72 14.03 -24.42 10.90
C PHE A 72 14.88 -23.50 11.78
N ALA A 73 16.19 -23.68 11.77
CA ALA A 73 17.12 -22.76 12.45
C ALA A 73 17.35 -21.48 11.63
N ASN A 74 17.19 -21.57 10.30
CA ASN A 74 17.41 -20.46 9.36
C ASN A 74 16.66 -20.72 8.04
N PRO A 75 16.51 -19.70 7.16
CA PRO A 75 15.81 -19.85 5.88
C PRO A 75 16.42 -20.88 4.91
N LYS A 76 17.70 -21.21 5.06
CA LYS A 76 18.36 -22.20 4.22
C LYS A 76 17.79 -23.60 4.46
N ASP A 77 17.48 -23.93 5.71
CA ASP A 77 16.87 -25.23 6.07
C ASP A 77 15.52 -25.43 5.37
N ALA A 78 14.69 -24.36 5.31
CA ALA A 78 13.42 -24.37 4.59
C ALA A 78 13.65 -24.50 3.07
N THR A 79 14.65 -23.80 2.53
CA THR A 79 14.99 -23.88 1.09
C THR A 79 15.46 -25.28 0.70
N GLU A 80 16.19 -25.98 1.56
CA GLU A 80 16.63 -27.37 1.35
C GLU A 80 15.45 -28.36 1.35
N ARG A 81 14.34 -28.02 2.01
CA ARG A 81 13.06 -28.75 1.96
C ARG A 81 12.16 -28.32 0.79
N GLY A 82 12.64 -27.43 -0.09
CA GLY A 82 11.91 -26.98 -1.28
C GLY A 82 10.93 -25.85 -1.01
N ILE A 83 11.10 -25.08 0.08
CA ILE A 83 10.27 -23.91 0.40
C ILE A 83 11.04 -22.65 0.02
N ALA A 84 10.47 -21.80 -0.84
CA ALA A 84 11.03 -20.52 -1.24
C ALA A 84 10.08 -19.37 -0.90
N MET A 85 10.63 -18.25 -0.44
CA MET A 85 9.86 -17.03 -0.16
C MET A 85 10.37 -15.89 -1.02
N VAL A 86 9.45 -15.22 -1.70
CA VAL A 86 9.63 -13.97 -2.42
C VAL A 86 9.08 -12.87 -1.53
N PHE A 87 9.94 -11.98 -1.09
CA PHE A 87 9.59 -10.91 -0.16
C PHE A 87 8.97 -9.71 -0.90
N GLN A 88 8.25 -8.88 -0.16
CA GLN A 88 7.68 -7.63 -0.65
C GLN A 88 8.75 -6.66 -1.20
N GLU A 89 9.88 -6.55 -0.49
CA GLU A 89 11.08 -5.84 -1.01
C GLU A 89 12.02 -6.87 -1.62
N THR A 90 12.42 -6.65 -2.88
CA THR A 90 13.27 -7.60 -3.61
C THR A 90 14.61 -7.84 -2.92
N SER A 91 14.97 -9.11 -2.76
CA SER A 91 16.23 -9.56 -2.13
C SER A 91 17.40 -9.66 -3.10
N LEU A 92 17.23 -9.15 -4.34
CA LEU A 92 18.28 -9.20 -5.36
C LEU A 92 19.40 -8.21 -5.04
N VAL A 93 20.63 -8.64 -5.24
CA VAL A 93 21.83 -7.78 -5.14
C VAL A 93 21.94 -6.96 -6.43
N PRO A 94 21.77 -5.62 -6.39
CA PRO A 94 21.68 -4.79 -7.60
C PRO A 94 22.92 -4.82 -8.49
N GLN A 95 24.10 -5.02 -7.88
CA GLN A 95 25.41 -5.03 -8.54
C GLN A 95 25.74 -6.37 -9.21
N LEU A 96 24.97 -7.42 -8.91
CA LEU A 96 25.13 -8.72 -9.56
C LEU A 96 24.24 -8.85 -10.79
N THR A 97 24.65 -9.69 -11.73
CA THR A 97 23.82 -10.03 -12.88
C THR A 97 22.60 -10.87 -12.46
N VAL A 98 21.58 -10.92 -13.32
CA VAL A 98 20.41 -11.78 -13.11
C VAL A 98 20.85 -13.24 -12.88
N ALA A 99 21.73 -13.78 -13.71
CA ALA A 99 22.21 -15.15 -13.58
C ALA A 99 22.92 -15.40 -12.21
N GLN A 100 23.73 -14.45 -11.73
CA GLN A 100 24.38 -14.54 -10.44
C GLN A 100 23.37 -14.50 -9.30
N ASN A 101 22.38 -13.59 -9.35
CA ASN A 101 21.30 -13.52 -8.36
C ASN A 101 20.49 -14.82 -8.29
N MET A 102 20.24 -15.49 -9.43
CA MET A 102 19.45 -16.72 -9.46
C MET A 102 20.15 -17.91 -8.75
N VAL A 103 21.48 -17.92 -8.64
CA VAL A 103 22.24 -19.00 -7.98
C VAL A 103 22.79 -18.58 -6.61
N LEU A 104 22.55 -17.34 -6.21
CA LEU A 104 23.08 -16.80 -4.94
C LEU A 104 22.67 -17.67 -3.75
N GLY A 105 23.67 -18.04 -2.93
CA GLY A 105 23.49 -18.92 -1.77
C GLY A 105 23.54 -20.42 -2.07
N ARG A 106 23.68 -20.82 -3.34
CA ARG A 106 23.86 -22.21 -3.80
C ARG A 106 25.05 -22.38 -4.75
N GLU A 107 26.01 -21.48 -4.66
CA GLU A 107 27.22 -21.55 -5.48
C GLU A 107 28.02 -22.82 -5.15
N LYS A 108 28.37 -23.57 -6.20
CA LYS A 108 29.32 -24.67 -6.09
C LYS A 108 30.74 -24.11 -6.18
N PRO A 109 31.74 -24.70 -5.44
CA PRO A 109 33.11 -24.20 -5.44
C PRO A 109 33.77 -24.05 -6.81
N LEU A 110 33.26 -24.77 -7.83
CA LEU A 110 33.73 -24.72 -9.22
C LEU A 110 32.55 -24.46 -10.16
N ASN A 111 31.87 -23.34 -9.99
CA ASN A 111 30.81 -22.93 -10.92
C ASN A 111 31.42 -22.23 -12.13
N SER A 112 31.27 -22.81 -13.32
CA SER A 112 31.52 -22.11 -14.58
C SER A 112 30.47 -21.02 -14.80
N VAL A 113 30.89 -19.76 -14.97
CA VAL A 113 30.02 -18.60 -15.30
C VAL A 113 29.12 -18.94 -16.50
N ARG A 114 29.62 -19.70 -17.48
CA ARG A 114 28.86 -20.14 -18.66
C ARG A 114 27.73 -21.09 -18.30
N ARG A 115 27.95 -22.03 -17.34
CA ARG A 115 26.91 -22.97 -16.87
C ARG A 115 25.81 -22.24 -16.13
N VAL A 116 26.17 -21.34 -15.21
CA VAL A 116 25.22 -20.52 -14.44
C VAL A 116 24.35 -19.70 -15.39
N ARG A 117 24.95 -19.02 -16.35
CA ARG A 117 24.23 -18.22 -17.34
C ARG A 117 23.29 -19.06 -18.21
N ASN A 118 23.71 -20.25 -18.63
CA ASN A 118 22.87 -21.13 -19.45
C ASN A 118 21.69 -21.69 -18.64
N ALA A 119 21.88 -22.10 -17.40
CA ALA A 119 20.81 -22.55 -16.51
C ALA A 119 19.79 -21.42 -16.26
N ALA A 120 20.25 -20.22 -15.92
CA ALA A 120 19.40 -19.06 -15.78
C ALA A 120 18.59 -18.76 -17.05
N ARG A 121 19.24 -18.80 -18.22
CA ARG A 121 18.56 -18.58 -19.51
C ARG A 121 17.48 -19.62 -19.77
N GLN A 122 17.75 -20.90 -19.51
CA GLN A 122 16.76 -21.97 -19.69
C GLN A 122 15.52 -21.75 -18.82
N VAL A 123 15.71 -21.42 -17.54
CA VAL A 123 14.58 -21.15 -16.63
C VAL A 123 13.79 -19.92 -17.07
N LEU A 124 14.48 -18.79 -17.35
CA LEU A 124 13.81 -17.58 -17.82
C LEU A 124 13.00 -17.81 -19.10
N GLN A 125 13.55 -18.58 -20.06
CA GLN A 125 12.83 -18.97 -21.28
C GLN A 125 11.65 -19.91 -20.99
N SER A 126 11.81 -20.89 -20.09
CA SER A 126 10.72 -21.81 -19.72
C SER A 126 9.54 -21.12 -19.05
N LEU A 127 9.78 -19.94 -18.44
CA LEU A 127 8.77 -19.08 -17.83
C LEU A 127 8.33 -17.93 -18.75
N ASN A 128 8.79 -17.91 -20.00
CA ASN A 128 8.54 -16.86 -21.00
C ASN A 128 8.95 -15.45 -20.54
N PHE A 129 10.02 -15.34 -19.73
CA PHE A 129 10.54 -14.07 -19.26
C PHE A 129 11.56 -13.47 -20.24
N LYS A 130 11.25 -12.28 -20.73
CA LYS A 130 12.15 -11.51 -21.62
C LYS A 130 13.16 -10.71 -20.78
N VAL A 131 14.07 -11.41 -20.10
CA VAL A 131 15.14 -10.84 -19.28
C VAL A 131 16.47 -11.44 -19.72
N ASP A 132 17.48 -10.59 -19.95
CA ASP A 132 18.84 -11.06 -20.26
C ASP A 132 19.53 -11.50 -18.96
N PRO A 133 19.99 -12.78 -18.85
CA PRO A 133 20.68 -13.27 -17.67
C PRO A 133 22.02 -12.56 -17.37
N THR A 134 22.57 -11.80 -18.34
CA THR A 134 23.80 -11.02 -18.15
C THR A 134 23.56 -9.59 -17.69
N GLN A 135 22.33 -9.12 -17.71
CA GLN A 135 21.95 -7.77 -17.26
C GLN A 135 22.09 -7.64 -15.75
N LEU A 136 22.51 -6.48 -15.24
CA LEU A 136 22.55 -6.18 -13.80
C LEU A 136 21.13 -6.09 -13.23
N ALA A 137 20.91 -6.72 -12.07
CA ALA A 137 19.60 -6.70 -11.43
C ALA A 137 19.13 -5.28 -11.06
N GLY A 138 20.06 -4.38 -10.75
CA GLY A 138 19.75 -2.97 -10.44
C GLY A 138 19.15 -2.17 -11.61
N SER A 139 19.38 -2.60 -12.86
CA SER A 139 18.83 -1.92 -14.05
C SER A 139 17.44 -2.41 -14.45
N LEU A 140 16.89 -3.43 -13.76
CA LEU A 140 15.58 -3.98 -14.02
C LEU A 140 14.47 -3.14 -13.38
N SER A 141 13.29 -3.09 -14.01
CA SER A 141 12.07 -2.60 -13.37
C SER A 141 11.68 -3.48 -12.18
N THR A 142 10.87 -2.96 -11.27
CA THR A 142 10.40 -3.70 -10.09
C THR A 142 9.73 -5.02 -10.47
N ALA A 143 8.84 -5.01 -11.48
CA ALA A 143 8.20 -6.20 -12.02
C ALA A 143 9.22 -7.25 -12.50
N LYS A 144 10.21 -6.84 -13.31
CA LYS A 144 11.25 -7.76 -13.79
C LYS A 144 12.10 -8.32 -12.67
N ARG A 145 12.40 -7.52 -11.64
CA ARG A 145 13.12 -8.02 -10.45
C ARG A 145 12.33 -9.11 -9.74
N GLN A 146 11.04 -8.91 -9.55
CA GLN A 146 10.17 -9.90 -8.92
C GLN A 146 10.06 -11.20 -9.75
N MET A 147 9.95 -11.08 -11.08
CA MET A 147 10.00 -12.24 -11.97
C MET A 147 11.32 -13.02 -11.85
N VAL A 148 12.44 -12.33 -11.65
CA VAL A 148 13.76 -12.99 -11.44
C VAL A 148 13.77 -13.73 -10.09
N GLU A 149 13.15 -13.22 -9.04
CA GLU A 149 13.05 -13.93 -7.76
C GLU A 149 12.20 -15.20 -7.87
N ILE A 150 11.10 -15.15 -8.59
CA ILE A 150 10.28 -16.34 -8.88
C ILE A 150 11.08 -17.34 -9.73
N ALA A 151 11.81 -16.86 -10.75
CA ALA A 151 12.68 -17.71 -11.55
C ALA A 151 13.80 -18.34 -10.71
N ARG A 152 14.34 -17.63 -9.69
CA ARG A 152 15.29 -18.19 -8.71
C ARG A 152 14.66 -19.33 -7.91
N ALA A 153 13.42 -19.17 -7.45
CA ALA A 153 12.70 -20.24 -6.75
C ALA A 153 12.52 -21.49 -7.64
N VAL A 154 12.17 -21.30 -8.91
CA VAL A 154 12.02 -22.39 -9.89
C VAL A 154 13.37 -23.06 -10.19
N LEU A 155 14.44 -22.29 -10.38
CA LEU A 155 15.79 -22.82 -10.58
C LEU A 155 16.23 -23.68 -9.38
N ASN A 156 15.78 -23.36 -8.19
CA ASN A 156 16.07 -24.07 -6.95
C ASN A 156 15.09 -25.23 -6.67
N GLU A 157 14.27 -25.61 -7.66
CA GLU A 157 13.33 -26.74 -7.56
C GLU A 157 12.36 -26.59 -6.38
N ALA A 158 11.90 -25.35 -6.12
CA ALA A 158 10.96 -25.10 -5.06
C ALA A 158 9.63 -25.83 -5.31
N ARG A 159 9.15 -26.52 -4.28
CA ARG A 159 7.86 -27.25 -4.25
C ARG A 159 6.77 -26.39 -3.63
N VAL A 160 7.18 -25.44 -2.79
CA VAL A 160 6.33 -24.43 -2.17
C VAL A 160 6.92 -23.06 -2.45
N VAL A 161 6.13 -22.15 -2.98
CA VAL A 161 6.51 -20.75 -3.24
C VAL A 161 5.59 -19.82 -2.48
N ILE A 162 6.15 -18.96 -1.64
CA ILE A 162 5.43 -17.96 -0.87
C ILE A 162 5.69 -16.60 -1.52
N LEU A 163 4.61 -15.87 -1.85
CA LEU A 163 4.65 -14.55 -2.46
C LEU A 163 4.06 -13.53 -1.47
N ASP A 164 4.89 -12.65 -0.92
CA ASP A 164 4.44 -11.61 0.03
C ASP A 164 4.14 -10.31 -0.73
N GLU A 165 2.86 -9.99 -0.90
CA GLU A 165 2.34 -8.82 -1.64
C GLU A 165 2.93 -8.66 -3.06
N PRO A 166 2.82 -9.68 -3.92
CA PRO A 166 3.53 -9.69 -5.19
C PRO A 166 3.06 -8.64 -6.20
N THR A 167 1.90 -8.05 -6.02
CA THR A 167 1.27 -7.13 -6.98
C THR A 167 1.34 -5.66 -6.59
N ALA A 168 1.84 -5.35 -5.39
CA ALA A 168 1.80 -4.01 -4.79
C ALA A 168 2.46 -2.89 -5.65
N ALA A 169 3.39 -3.25 -6.54
CA ALA A 169 4.13 -2.30 -7.38
C ALA A 169 4.03 -2.65 -8.88
N LEU A 170 3.03 -3.43 -9.29
CA LEU A 170 2.83 -3.89 -10.67
C LEU A 170 1.68 -3.13 -11.34
N THR A 171 1.77 -2.97 -12.66
CA THR A 171 0.63 -2.55 -13.48
C THR A 171 -0.39 -3.69 -13.60
N PRO A 172 -1.65 -3.41 -14.01
CA PRO A 172 -2.65 -4.46 -14.25
C PRO A 172 -2.16 -5.55 -15.20
N GLU A 173 -1.51 -5.19 -16.31
CA GLU A 173 -0.97 -6.14 -17.29
C GLU A 173 0.17 -6.99 -16.70
N GLU A 174 1.02 -6.40 -15.86
CA GLU A 174 2.08 -7.12 -15.16
C GLU A 174 1.50 -8.07 -14.09
N THR A 175 0.41 -7.68 -13.45
CA THR A 175 -0.34 -8.50 -12.49
C THR A 175 -0.95 -9.72 -13.17
N ASP A 176 -1.62 -9.54 -14.31
CA ASP A 176 -2.19 -10.65 -15.09
C ASP A 176 -1.07 -11.63 -15.51
N HIS A 177 0.06 -11.10 -15.98
CA HIS A 177 1.21 -11.94 -16.36
C HIS A 177 1.79 -12.72 -15.17
N LEU A 178 1.83 -12.12 -13.98
CA LEU A 178 2.25 -12.79 -12.75
C LEU A 178 1.31 -13.95 -12.40
N PHE A 179 -0.01 -13.75 -12.43
CA PHE A 179 -0.96 -14.82 -12.12
C PHE A 179 -1.03 -15.92 -13.18
N ASP A 180 -0.77 -15.60 -14.44
CA ASP A 180 -0.57 -16.62 -15.47
C ASP A 180 0.63 -17.51 -15.16
N LEU A 181 1.74 -16.91 -14.67
CA LEU A 181 2.90 -17.66 -14.21
C LEU A 181 2.57 -18.53 -12.99
N VAL A 182 1.87 -17.98 -12.00
CA VAL A 182 1.43 -18.71 -10.80
C VAL A 182 0.62 -19.95 -11.20
N LYS A 183 -0.32 -19.81 -12.16
CA LYS A 183 -1.08 -20.94 -12.72
C LYS A 183 -0.22 -21.96 -13.46
N GLN A 184 0.84 -21.51 -14.17
CA GLN A 184 1.77 -22.43 -14.82
C GLN A 184 2.58 -23.24 -13.80
N LEU A 185 3.01 -22.63 -12.70
CA LEU A 185 3.71 -23.31 -11.61
C LEU A 185 2.79 -24.31 -10.90
N GLN A 186 1.55 -23.93 -10.65
CA GLN A 186 0.52 -24.85 -10.11
C GLN A 186 0.36 -26.09 -10.98
N LYS A 187 0.24 -25.95 -12.29
CA LYS A 187 0.15 -27.08 -13.25
C LYS A 187 1.37 -28.00 -13.21
N ARG A 188 2.52 -27.51 -12.75
CA ARG A 188 3.74 -28.31 -12.54
C ARG A 188 3.77 -28.95 -11.13
N GLY A 189 2.71 -28.80 -10.34
CA GLY A 189 2.58 -29.39 -9.00
C GLY A 189 3.19 -28.54 -7.88
N VAL A 190 3.63 -27.30 -8.17
CA VAL A 190 4.12 -26.36 -7.14
C VAL A 190 2.93 -25.86 -6.34
N ALA A 191 3.02 -25.88 -5.03
CA ALA A 191 2.06 -25.26 -4.12
C ALA A 191 2.46 -23.79 -3.91
N LEU A 192 1.48 -22.88 -3.89
CA LEU A 192 1.75 -21.45 -3.77
C LEU A 192 0.91 -20.85 -2.62
N ILE A 193 1.56 -20.01 -1.83
CA ILE A 193 0.89 -19.11 -0.89
C ILE A 193 1.11 -17.69 -1.40
N PHE A 194 0.06 -16.89 -1.48
CA PHE A 194 0.23 -15.47 -1.74
C PHE A 194 -0.57 -14.62 -0.76
N ILE A 195 0.05 -13.50 -0.37
CA ILE A 195 -0.59 -12.46 0.41
C ILE A 195 -1.00 -11.36 -0.57
N SER A 196 -2.26 -10.96 -0.56
CA SER A 196 -2.74 -9.81 -1.33
C SER A 196 -3.66 -8.93 -0.49
N HIS A 197 -3.58 -7.63 -0.72
CA HIS A 197 -4.53 -6.65 -0.20
C HIS A 197 -5.71 -6.45 -1.16
N ALA A 198 -5.58 -6.84 -2.43
CA ALA A 198 -6.65 -6.83 -3.40
C ALA A 198 -7.49 -8.11 -3.25
N LEU A 199 -8.67 -7.99 -2.67
CA LEU A 199 -9.58 -9.12 -2.44
C LEU A 199 -9.96 -9.83 -3.74
N GLU A 200 -10.05 -9.08 -4.83
CA GLU A 200 -10.32 -9.58 -6.17
C GLU A 200 -9.25 -10.57 -6.64
N GLU A 201 -7.98 -10.36 -6.28
CA GLU A 201 -6.91 -11.30 -6.60
C GLU A 201 -7.09 -12.64 -5.88
N ALA A 202 -7.43 -12.59 -4.59
CA ALA A 202 -7.71 -13.80 -3.82
C ALA A 202 -8.93 -14.56 -4.38
N LEU A 203 -10.01 -13.85 -4.72
CA LEU A 203 -11.23 -14.44 -5.27
C LEU A 203 -11.04 -15.04 -6.67
N ASN A 204 -10.23 -14.39 -7.53
CA ASN A 204 -10.08 -14.78 -8.94
C ASN A 204 -8.98 -15.80 -9.18
N HIS A 205 -7.99 -15.90 -8.30
CA HIS A 205 -6.79 -16.68 -8.58
C HIS A 205 -6.50 -17.78 -7.55
N ALA A 206 -7.07 -17.74 -6.33
CA ALA A 206 -6.85 -18.78 -5.35
C ALA A 206 -7.83 -19.98 -5.49
N ASP A 207 -7.36 -21.15 -5.09
CA ASP A 207 -8.22 -22.32 -4.89
C ASP A 207 -8.89 -22.26 -3.51
N ARG A 208 -8.11 -21.85 -2.49
CA ARG A 208 -8.58 -21.68 -1.11
C ARG A 208 -8.11 -20.32 -0.54
N ILE A 209 -8.89 -19.80 0.39
CA ILE A 209 -8.59 -18.56 1.08
C ILE A 209 -8.61 -18.83 2.59
N THR A 210 -7.57 -18.36 3.28
CA THR A 210 -7.53 -18.27 4.75
C THR A 210 -7.58 -16.80 5.16
N VAL A 211 -8.51 -16.45 6.05
CA VAL A 211 -8.63 -15.12 6.62
C VAL A 211 -8.02 -15.10 8.02
N LEU A 212 -7.04 -14.21 8.22
CA LEU A 212 -6.44 -13.91 9.52
C LEU A 212 -6.93 -12.56 10.03
N ARG A 213 -7.17 -12.45 11.34
CA ARG A 213 -7.50 -11.19 12.04
C ARG A 213 -6.88 -11.20 13.44
N ASN A 214 -6.15 -10.13 13.78
CA ASN A 214 -5.51 -9.97 15.10
C ASN A 214 -4.65 -11.18 15.52
N GLY A 215 -3.91 -11.77 14.57
CA GLY A 215 -3.06 -12.93 14.82
C GLY A 215 -3.79 -14.27 14.91
N ARG A 216 -5.10 -14.32 14.74
CA ARG A 216 -5.91 -15.55 14.82
C ARG A 216 -6.49 -15.92 13.46
N LEU A 217 -6.69 -17.20 13.23
CA LEU A 217 -7.38 -17.71 12.05
C LEU A 217 -8.90 -17.55 12.26
N MET A 218 -9.56 -16.84 11.36
CA MET A 218 -11.01 -16.61 11.40
C MET A 218 -11.76 -17.67 10.60
N THR A 219 -11.30 -17.96 9.38
CA THR A 219 -11.92 -18.94 8.49
C THR A 219 -10.95 -19.43 7.43
N THR A 220 -11.17 -20.63 6.91
CA THR A 220 -10.48 -21.19 5.74
C THR A 220 -11.51 -21.95 4.90
N GLY A 221 -11.50 -21.74 3.59
CA GLY A 221 -12.42 -22.45 2.69
C GLY A 221 -12.04 -22.29 1.22
N PRO A 222 -12.73 -23.00 0.30
CA PRO A 222 -12.61 -22.81 -1.13
C PRO A 222 -12.91 -21.36 -1.53
N ALA A 223 -12.12 -20.78 -2.44
CA ALA A 223 -12.29 -19.39 -2.87
C ALA A 223 -13.71 -19.11 -3.44
N LYS A 224 -14.29 -20.07 -4.14
CA LYS A 224 -15.65 -20.01 -4.70
C LYS A 224 -16.77 -19.86 -3.66
N ASP A 225 -16.50 -20.19 -2.40
CA ASP A 225 -17.47 -20.11 -1.30
C ASP A 225 -17.48 -18.73 -0.64
N PHE A 226 -16.56 -17.84 -1.06
CA PHE A 226 -16.47 -16.47 -0.58
C PHE A 226 -16.92 -15.48 -1.65
N ASP A 227 -17.67 -14.48 -1.24
CA ASP A 227 -17.83 -13.24 -1.97
C ASP A 227 -17.00 -12.12 -1.30
N ARG A 228 -16.89 -10.99 -1.97
CA ARG A 228 -16.16 -9.84 -1.45
C ARG A 228 -16.69 -9.37 -0.08
N ALA A 229 -18.01 -9.37 0.10
CA ALA A 229 -18.64 -8.93 1.33
C ALA A 229 -18.36 -9.89 2.50
N ALA A 230 -18.38 -11.20 2.24
CA ALA A 230 -18.03 -12.23 3.22
C ALA A 230 -16.57 -12.10 3.66
N LEU A 231 -15.62 -11.91 2.72
CA LEU A 231 -14.22 -11.70 3.07
C LEU A 231 -14.03 -10.46 3.94
N ILE A 232 -14.64 -9.33 3.56
CA ILE A 232 -14.60 -8.10 4.35
C ILE A 232 -15.14 -8.33 5.76
N ARG A 233 -16.29 -9.01 5.92
CA ARG A 233 -16.85 -9.32 7.24
C ARG A 233 -15.90 -10.16 8.09
N HIS A 234 -15.28 -11.18 7.53
CA HIS A 234 -14.30 -12.00 8.26
C HIS A 234 -13.03 -11.25 8.63
N MET A 235 -12.59 -10.30 7.78
CA MET A 235 -11.40 -9.49 8.02
C MET A 235 -11.62 -8.43 9.09
N ILE A 236 -12.76 -7.74 9.07
CA ILE A 236 -13.04 -6.54 9.89
C ILE A 236 -13.90 -6.89 11.11
N GLY A 237 -14.85 -7.83 11.00
CA GLY A 237 -15.91 -8.09 11.96
C GLY A 237 -17.20 -7.33 11.64
N ASP A 238 -18.31 -7.79 12.19
CA ASP A 238 -19.66 -7.31 11.84
C ASP A 238 -19.91 -5.85 12.27
N ASP A 239 -19.24 -5.35 13.30
CA ASP A 239 -19.46 -4.01 13.86
C ASP A 239 -19.05 -2.84 12.95
N LEU A 240 -18.22 -3.07 11.91
CA LEU A 240 -17.73 -2.01 11.02
C LEU A 240 -18.40 -1.98 9.64
N VAL A 241 -19.20 -2.98 9.30
CA VAL A 241 -19.92 -3.04 8.00
C VAL A 241 -21.11 -2.07 7.96
N GLU A 242 -21.70 -1.73 9.11
CA GLU A 242 -22.87 -0.83 9.19
C GLU A 242 -22.54 0.65 8.91
N THR A 243 -21.27 1.07 9.02
CA THR A 243 -20.88 2.47 8.79
C THR A 243 -20.89 2.88 7.31
N ALA A 244 -20.85 1.96 6.37
CA ALA A 244 -20.92 2.26 4.92
C ALA A 244 -22.34 2.57 4.42
N ALA A 245 -23.38 2.21 5.17
CA ALA A 245 -24.79 2.37 4.77
C ALA A 245 -25.38 3.74 5.13
N ASN A 246 -24.73 4.53 6.00
CA ASN A 246 -25.24 5.85 6.44
C ASN A 246 -24.61 7.00 5.64
N ARG A 247 -24.86 7.03 4.34
CA ARG A 247 -24.54 8.20 3.49
C ARG A 247 -25.57 9.29 3.76
N GLY A 248 -25.17 10.33 4.48
CA GLY A 248 -26.01 11.53 4.63
C GLY A 248 -26.35 12.17 3.28
N PRO A 249 -27.37 13.04 3.20
CA PRO A 249 -27.76 13.71 1.97
C PRO A 249 -26.60 14.51 1.37
N ALA A 250 -26.62 14.67 0.03
CA ALA A 250 -25.67 15.52 -0.69
C ALA A 250 -25.68 16.93 -0.10
N ARG A 251 -24.49 17.50 0.14
CA ARG A 251 -24.37 18.82 0.77
C ARG A 251 -24.69 19.92 -0.21
N ALA A 252 -25.29 21.00 0.29
CA ALA A 252 -25.45 22.21 -0.47
C ALA A 252 -24.05 22.81 -0.76
N ARG A 253 -23.76 23.04 -2.04
CA ARG A 253 -22.49 23.62 -2.51
C ARG A 253 -22.36 25.07 -2.04
N ALA A 254 -21.22 25.45 -1.50
CA ALA A 254 -20.91 26.84 -1.18
C ALA A 254 -20.93 27.71 -2.45
N ALA A 255 -21.31 29.00 -2.31
CA ALA A 255 -21.44 29.90 -3.46
C ALA A 255 -20.09 30.21 -4.16
N ALA A 256 -18.97 30.20 -3.42
CA ALA A 256 -17.65 30.51 -3.97
C ALA A 256 -16.65 29.36 -3.67
N PRO A 257 -15.76 29.03 -4.61
CA PRO A 257 -14.71 28.04 -4.41
C PRO A 257 -13.61 28.58 -3.48
N VAL A 258 -13.07 27.70 -2.62
CA VAL A 258 -11.84 27.98 -1.85
C VAL A 258 -10.60 27.90 -2.74
N LEU A 259 -10.60 26.98 -3.72
CA LEU A 259 -9.54 26.83 -4.72
C LEU A 259 -10.17 26.78 -6.11
N GLN A 260 -9.59 27.53 -7.03
CA GLN A 260 -9.91 27.45 -8.46
C GLN A 260 -8.60 27.29 -9.23
N VAL A 261 -8.59 26.35 -10.14
CA VAL A 261 -7.45 26.04 -11.02
C VAL A 261 -7.95 26.13 -12.46
N GLU A 262 -7.27 26.90 -13.30
CA GLU A 262 -7.57 27.07 -14.72
C GLU A 262 -6.36 26.77 -15.58
N ASP A 263 -6.56 25.94 -16.58
CA ASP A 263 -5.59 25.61 -17.64
C ASP A 263 -4.20 25.24 -17.14
N LEU A 264 -4.16 24.54 -15.98
CA LEU A 264 -2.89 24.14 -15.34
C LEU A 264 -2.09 23.25 -16.28
N ARG A 265 -0.80 23.59 -16.48
CA ARG A 265 0.14 22.85 -17.34
C ARG A 265 1.45 22.63 -16.62
N MET A 266 1.98 21.40 -16.74
CA MET A 266 3.31 21.06 -16.23
C MET A 266 3.90 19.89 -17.04
N GLY A 267 4.84 20.18 -17.90
CA GLY A 267 5.49 19.18 -18.76
C GLY A 267 4.48 18.37 -19.57
N SER A 268 4.74 17.06 -19.70
CA SER A 268 3.83 16.13 -20.37
C SER A 268 2.78 15.49 -19.46
N MET A 269 2.84 15.74 -18.14
CA MET A 269 2.00 15.05 -17.14
C MET A 269 0.72 15.81 -16.79
N VAL A 270 0.71 17.14 -16.91
CA VAL A 270 -0.47 17.97 -16.68
C VAL A 270 -0.70 18.83 -17.92
N ASN A 271 -1.81 18.56 -18.64
CA ASN A 271 -2.08 19.10 -19.98
C ASN A 271 -3.38 19.90 -20.03
N ASN A 272 -3.49 21.00 -19.33
CA ASN A 272 -4.74 21.81 -19.30
C ASN A 272 -5.77 21.28 -18.29
N MET A 273 -5.34 21.12 -17.03
CA MET A 273 -6.25 20.68 -15.97
C MET A 273 -6.95 21.88 -15.34
N SER A 274 -8.29 21.89 -15.36
CA SER A 274 -9.13 22.93 -14.76
C SER A 274 -10.13 22.30 -13.80
N PHE A 275 -10.22 22.84 -12.57
CA PHE A 275 -11.18 22.38 -11.56
C PHE A 275 -11.32 23.39 -10.43
N SER A 276 -12.39 23.23 -9.63
CA SER A 276 -12.65 24.06 -8.45
C SER A 276 -12.91 23.17 -7.24
N VAL A 277 -12.61 23.66 -6.04
CA VAL A 277 -12.88 23.00 -4.76
C VAL A 277 -13.66 23.95 -3.86
N PHE A 278 -14.68 23.44 -3.19
CA PHE A 278 -15.59 24.26 -2.38
C PHE A 278 -15.41 23.96 -0.89
N PRO A 279 -15.62 24.97 -0.02
CA PRO A 279 -15.62 24.75 1.42
C PRO A 279 -16.68 23.73 1.84
N GLY A 280 -16.29 22.81 2.76
CA GLY A 280 -17.20 21.78 3.26
C GLY A 280 -17.43 20.60 2.30
N GLU A 281 -16.78 20.57 1.13
CA GLU A 281 -16.89 19.53 0.11
C GLU A 281 -15.64 18.65 0.08
N VAL A 282 -15.84 17.35 -0.10
CA VAL A 282 -14.79 16.43 -0.52
C VAL A 282 -14.85 16.28 -2.03
N THR A 283 -13.91 16.91 -2.73
CA THR A 283 -13.72 16.76 -4.18
C THR A 283 -12.78 15.58 -4.43
N GLY A 284 -13.31 14.46 -4.93
CA GLY A 284 -12.50 13.29 -5.33
C GLY A 284 -11.88 13.48 -6.70
N ILE A 285 -10.62 13.12 -6.88
CA ILE A 285 -9.98 13.05 -8.20
C ILE A 285 -9.63 11.61 -8.50
N ALA A 286 -10.42 10.98 -9.35
CA ALA A 286 -10.23 9.62 -9.87
C ALA A 286 -9.43 9.63 -11.17
N GLY A 287 -8.88 8.49 -11.57
CA GLY A 287 -8.16 8.31 -12.84
C GLY A 287 -7.15 7.17 -12.76
N LEU A 288 -6.62 6.77 -13.90
CA LEU A 288 -5.59 5.73 -13.96
C LEU A 288 -4.24 6.26 -13.46
N ILE A 289 -3.31 5.35 -13.12
CA ILE A 289 -1.93 5.70 -12.77
C ILE A 289 -1.31 6.47 -13.94
N GLY A 290 -0.61 7.58 -13.64
CA GLY A 290 -0.04 8.46 -14.68
C GLY A 290 -1.04 9.45 -15.32
N SER A 291 -2.27 9.57 -14.79
CA SER A 291 -3.25 10.55 -15.30
C SER A 291 -2.96 12.01 -14.92
N GLY A 292 -1.90 12.29 -14.12
CA GLY A 292 -1.48 13.65 -13.75
C GLY A 292 -2.11 14.19 -12.46
N ARG A 293 -2.87 13.38 -11.71
CA ARG A 293 -3.59 13.80 -10.47
C ARG A 293 -2.67 14.34 -9.39
N SER A 294 -1.68 13.52 -8.97
CA SER A 294 -0.70 13.88 -7.94
C SER A 294 0.22 14.99 -8.39
N GLU A 295 0.58 15.00 -9.68
CA GLU A 295 1.40 16.04 -10.28
C GLU A 295 0.69 17.40 -10.23
N ALA A 296 -0.59 17.47 -10.57
CA ALA A 296 -1.39 18.69 -10.45
C ALA A 296 -1.48 19.18 -9.00
N ALA A 297 -1.71 18.27 -8.05
CA ALA A 297 -1.71 18.59 -6.62
C ALA A 297 -0.37 19.16 -6.15
N LYS A 298 0.75 18.57 -6.58
CA LYS A 298 2.11 19.04 -6.28
C LYS A 298 2.38 20.43 -6.87
N VAL A 299 1.85 20.75 -8.04
CA VAL A 299 1.93 22.10 -8.62
C VAL A 299 1.14 23.08 -7.75
N VAL A 300 -0.08 22.77 -7.38
CA VAL A 300 -0.95 23.62 -6.55
C VAL A 300 -0.26 24.02 -5.25
N VAL A 301 0.52 23.13 -4.63
CA VAL A 301 1.21 23.39 -3.36
C VAL A 301 2.66 23.87 -3.53
N GLY A 302 3.15 24.04 -4.76
CA GLY A 302 4.52 24.49 -5.02
C GLY A 302 5.59 23.46 -4.65
N HIS A 303 5.24 22.16 -4.65
CA HIS A 303 6.20 21.09 -4.33
C HIS A 303 7.14 20.75 -5.50
N THR A 304 6.78 21.11 -6.72
CA THR A 304 7.63 20.89 -7.89
C THR A 304 8.55 22.07 -8.12
N LYS A 305 9.86 21.83 -8.24
CA LYS A 305 10.85 22.84 -8.63
C LYS A 305 10.73 23.25 -10.11
N ARG A 306 10.06 22.47 -10.91
CA ARG A 306 9.81 22.77 -12.32
C ARG A 306 8.56 23.61 -12.41
N ASN A 307 8.76 24.77 -12.99
CA ASN A 307 7.77 25.82 -13.13
C ASN A 307 6.46 25.33 -13.71
N LEU A 308 5.36 25.88 -13.20
CA LEU A 308 4.09 25.98 -13.86
C LEU A 308 4.32 26.48 -15.30
N ASP A 309 4.10 25.61 -16.29
CA ASP A 309 4.31 25.94 -17.70
C ASP A 309 3.13 26.78 -18.27
N GLY A 310 2.05 26.91 -17.49
CA GLY A 310 0.87 27.70 -17.82
C GLY A 310 -0.29 27.44 -16.86
N GLY A 311 -1.31 28.27 -16.97
CA GLY A 311 -2.50 28.26 -16.14
C GLY A 311 -2.42 29.21 -14.95
N ARG A 312 -3.55 29.30 -14.23
CA ARG A 312 -3.70 30.20 -13.08
C ARG A 312 -4.35 29.46 -11.92
N ILE A 313 -4.01 29.84 -10.72
CA ILE A 313 -4.53 29.27 -9.48
C ILE A 313 -5.03 30.44 -8.61
N TRP A 314 -6.25 30.31 -8.11
CA TRP A 314 -6.83 31.23 -7.14
C TRP A 314 -7.14 30.52 -5.84
N LEU A 315 -6.79 31.16 -4.74
CA LEU A 315 -7.16 30.74 -3.39
C LEU A 315 -8.04 31.84 -2.79
N ASP A 316 -9.27 31.53 -2.42
CA ASP A 316 -10.28 32.49 -1.96
C ASP A 316 -10.40 33.71 -2.89
N GLY A 317 -10.41 33.51 -4.20
CA GLY A 317 -10.53 34.54 -5.22
C GLY A 317 -9.25 35.37 -5.47
N LYS A 318 -8.16 35.11 -4.74
CA LYS A 318 -6.86 35.76 -4.94
C LYS A 318 -5.95 34.87 -5.78
N GLU A 319 -5.42 35.39 -6.88
CA GLU A 319 -4.44 34.66 -7.69
C GLU A 319 -3.15 34.39 -6.90
N VAL A 320 -2.70 33.13 -6.92
CA VAL A 320 -1.52 32.66 -6.21
C VAL A 320 -0.62 31.86 -7.13
N ARG A 321 0.69 31.91 -6.87
CA ARG A 321 1.71 31.11 -7.56
C ARG A 321 2.77 30.70 -6.57
N TYR A 322 2.76 29.44 -6.17
CA TYR A 322 3.71 28.94 -5.20
C TYR A 322 4.95 28.36 -5.87
N THR A 323 6.12 28.73 -5.37
CA THR A 323 7.42 28.19 -5.80
C THR A 323 8.06 27.31 -4.74
N ALA A 324 7.43 27.24 -3.55
CA ALA A 324 7.84 26.38 -2.44
C ALA A 324 6.61 26.02 -1.57
N PRO A 325 6.56 24.81 -1.00
CA PRO A 325 5.45 24.36 -0.16
C PRO A 325 5.19 25.26 1.06
N SER A 326 6.23 25.89 1.61
CA SER A 326 6.10 26.81 2.74
C SER A 326 5.21 28.02 2.45
N GLN A 327 5.06 28.41 1.19
CA GLN A 327 4.17 29.50 0.79
C GLN A 327 2.70 29.03 0.83
N ALA A 328 2.39 27.87 0.27
CA ALA A 328 1.07 27.27 0.33
C ALA A 328 0.63 26.98 1.77
N ILE A 329 1.53 26.47 2.61
CA ILE A 329 1.28 26.26 4.04
C ILE A 329 0.92 27.56 4.74
N ALA A 330 1.66 28.65 4.49
CA ALA A 330 1.38 29.96 5.08
C ALA A 330 0.02 30.53 4.67
N ASP A 331 -0.45 30.20 3.47
CA ASP A 331 -1.75 30.58 2.95
C ASP A 331 -2.87 29.57 3.32
N GLY A 332 -2.54 28.56 4.14
CA GLY A 332 -3.51 27.60 4.70
C GLY A 332 -3.84 26.43 3.79
N ILE A 333 -2.92 25.99 2.94
CA ILE A 333 -3.04 24.73 2.18
C ILE A 333 -2.11 23.68 2.79
N ALA A 334 -2.65 22.51 3.13
CA ALA A 334 -1.87 21.37 3.56
C ALA A 334 -1.91 20.25 2.50
N TYR A 335 -0.80 19.53 2.37
CA TYR A 335 -0.66 18.40 1.48
C TYR A 335 -0.21 17.16 2.27
N VAL A 336 -1.01 16.12 2.20
CA VAL A 336 -0.71 14.79 2.74
C VAL A 336 -0.25 13.93 1.57
N SER A 337 1.05 13.65 1.52
CA SER A 337 1.69 12.98 0.39
C SER A 337 1.42 11.47 0.34
N GLU A 338 1.44 10.90 -0.86
CA GLU A 338 1.41 9.47 -1.12
C GLU A 338 2.60 8.74 -0.46
N ASP A 339 3.81 9.28 -0.61
CA ASP A 339 5.02 8.70 -0.02
C ASP A 339 5.26 9.24 1.39
N ARG A 340 4.66 8.55 2.37
CA ARG A 340 4.82 8.94 3.78
C ARG A 340 6.25 8.84 4.29
N LYS A 341 7.08 7.91 3.74
CA LYS A 341 8.43 7.66 4.22
C LYS A 341 9.41 8.75 3.77
N TYR A 342 9.28 9.24 2.52
CA TYR A 342 10.17 10.27 1.98
C TYR A 342 9.67 11.68 2.26
N ASP A 343 8.36 11.93 2.09
CA ASP A 343 7.80 13.27 2.16
C ASP A 343 6.93 13.49 3.41
N GLY A 344 6.47 12.40 4.05
CA GLY A 344 5.44 12.47 5.07
C GLY A 344 5.97 12.85 6.46
N PHE A 345 7.03 12.21 6.97
CA PHE A 345 7.55 12.43 8.32
C PHE A 345 9.07 12.28 8.38
N PHE A 346 9.67 12.75 9.47
CA PHE A 346 11.06 12.52 9.81
C PHE A 346 11.13 11.24 10.66
N ASP A 347 11.64 10.17 10.08
CA ASP A 347 11.61 8.79 10.59
C ASP A 347 12.32 8.62 11.95
N THR A 348 13.42 9.33 12.15
CA THR A 348 14.21 9.33 13.39
C THR A 348 13.65 10.23 14.50
N MET A 349 12.66 11.07 14.18
CA MET A 349 12.03 11.96 15.16
C MET A 349 10.80 11.31 15.81
N SER A 350 10.53 11.71 17.06
CA SER A 350 9.33 11.29 17.76
C SER A 350 8.04 11.86 17.13
N VAL A 351 6.90 11.24 17.42
CA VAL A 351 5.57 11.72 17.01
C VAL A 351 5.37 13.19 17.39
N ALA A 352 5.67 13.55 18.64
CA ALA A 352 5.51 14.92 19.13
C ALA A 352 6.35 15.94 18.34
N ARG A 353 7.58 15.58 17.97
CA ARG A 353 8.43 16.45 17.17
C ARG A 353 7.92 16.59 15.73
N ASN A 354 7.46 15.51 15.12
CA ASN A 354 6.88 15.53 13.77
C ASN A 354 5.65 16.45 13.71
N ILE A 355 4.70 16.29 14.62
CA ILE A 355 3.49 17.11 14.68
C ILE A 355 3.85 18.58 14.98
N GLY A 356 4.76 18.80 15.94
CA GLY A 356 5.22 20.14 16.31
C GLY A 356 5.89 20.89 15.15
N LEU A 357 6.67 20.19 14.30
CA LEU A 357 7.24 20.78 13.09
C LEU A 357 6.16 21.20 12.08
N GLY A 358 5.11 20.39 11.93
CA GLY A 358 3.95 20.75 11.10
C GLY A 358 3.33 22.07 11.57
N TRP A 359 3.06 22.19 12.86
CA TRP A 359 2.51 23.41 13.43
C TRP A 359 3.45 24.64 13.28
N LEU A 360 4.77 24.47 13.43
CA LEU A 360 5.75 25.54 13.22
C LEU A 360 5.81 26.01 11.76
N ALA A 361 5.56 25.14 10.81
CA ALA A 361 5.64 25.44 9.36
C ALA A 361 4.69 26.58 8.94
N LYS A 362 3.55 26.76 9.65
CA LYS A 362 2.60 27.85 9.36
C LYS A 362 3.18 29.26 9.59
N PHE A 363 4.22 29.39 10.41
CA PHE A 363 4.78 30.70 10.77
C PHE A 363 5.83 31.23 9.79
N ARG A 364 6.11 30.53 8.68
CA ARG A 364 6.90 30.99 7.52
C ARG A 364 8.21 31.69 7.91
N GLY A 365 9.04 31.00 8.70
CA GLY A 365 10.40 31.49 9.04
C GLY A 365 10.45 32.71 9.98
N ARG A 366 9.33 33.17 10.53
CA ARG A 366 9.37 34.07 11.68
C ARG A 366 10.03 33.31 12.81
N GLN A 367 11.10 33.90 13.41
CA GLN A 367 11.73 33.35 14.61
C GLN A 367 10.71 33.38 15.75
N VAL A 368 10.00 32.27 15.93
CA VAL A 368 9.08 32.09 17.03
C VAL A 368 9.84 31.29 18.07
N LEU A 369 10.29 31.98 19.13
CA LEU A 369 10.75 31.31 20.34
C LEU A 369 9.54 30.61 20.97
N MET A 370 9.42 29.29 20.70
CA MET A 370 8.31 28.51 21.22
C MET A 370 8.68 27.79 22.50
N PRO A 371 7.88 27.94 23.56
CA PRO A 371 7.99 27.11 24.73
C PRO A 371 7.80 25.64 24.33
N LYS A 372 8.69 24.77 24.78
CA LYS A 372 8.61 23.31 24.54
C LYS A 372 7.25 22.72 24.96
N GLU A 373 6.66 23.28 26.00
CA GLU A 373 5.34 22.93 26.52
C GLU A 373 4.22 23.15 25.49
N ARG A 374 4.25 24.23 24.72
CA ARG A 374 3.23 24.51 23.69
C ARG A 374 3.33 23.55 22.52
N LEU A 375 4.56 23.23 22.07
CA LEU A 375 4.78 22.20 21.04
C LEU A 375 4.27 20.84 21.51
N ARG A 376 4.48 20.50 22.78
CA ARG A 376 4.01 19.27 23.38
C ARG A 376 2.48 19.24 23.47
N SER A 377 1.85 20.32 23.92
CA SER A 377 0.40 20.45 23.99
C SER A 377 -0.29 20.28 22.63
N VAL A 378 0.25 20.90 21.57
CA VAL A 378 -0.26 20.71 20.19
C VAL A 378 -0.10 19.25 19.75
N ALA A 379 1.05 18.65 20.02
CA ALA A 379 1.30 17.26 19.66
C ALA A 379 0.37 16.29 20.40
N ASP A 380 0.17 16.49 21.70
CA ASP A 380 -0.73 15.69 22.53
C ASP A 380 -2.18 15.82 22.06
N HIS A 381 -2.63 17.05 21.76
CA HIS A 381 -3.96 17.29 21.19
C HIS A 381 -4.23 16.47 19.92
N TRP A 382 -3.30 16.51 18.95
CA TRP A 382 -3.49 15.79 17.69
C TRP A 382 -3.28 14.28 17.84
N ARG A 383 -2.35 13.85 18.70
CA ARG A 383 -2.18 12.42 19.03
C ARG A 383 -3.47 11.83 19.56
N ASP A 384 -4.10 12.51 20.54
CA ASP A 384 -5.31 12.02 21.18
C ASP A 384 -6.52 12.10 20.24
N ARG A 385 -6.66 13.20 19.49
CA ARG A 385 -7.75 13.39 18.53
C ARG A 385 -7.74 12.35 17.39
N LEU A 386 -6.56 11.91 16.95
CA LEU A 386 -6.40 10.92 15.87
C LEU A 386 -6.14 9.51 16.42
N ALA A 387 -6.23 9.30 17.73
CA ALA A 387 -5.96 8.03 18.39
C ALA A 387 -4.66 7.38 17.89
N ILE A 388 -3.53 8.12 17.94
CA ILE A 388 -2.21 7.61 17.52
C ILE A 388 -1.64 6.75 18.65
N HIS A 389 -1.60 5.44 18.44
CA HIS A 389 -1.11 4.48 19.43
C HIS A 389 0.40 4.22 19.26
N GLY A 390 1.06 3.78 20.37
CA GLY A 390 2.49 3.43 20.36
C GLY A 390 3.44 4.63 20.38
N ALA A 391 2.92 5.85 20.57
CA ALA A 391 3.70 7.10 20.60
C ALA A 391 4.40 7.40 21.94
N GLU A 392 4.31 6.49 22.91
CA GLU A 392 4.78 6.66 24.27
C GLU A 392 6.32 6.68 24.35
N GLY A 393 6.86 7.42 25.33
CA GLY A 393 8.28 7.41 25.62
C GLY A 393 9.19 8.10 24.58
N GLY A 394 8.62 8.89 23.66
CA GLY A 394 9.43 9.64 22.69
C GLY A 394 10.02 8.78 21.57
N LYS A 395 9.49 7.58 21.33
CA LYS A 395 9.93 6.67 20.28
C LYS A 395 9.87 7.32 18.88
N PRO A 396 10.85 7.07 18.00
CA PRO A 396 10.82 7.47 16.61
C PRO A 396 9.60 6.90 15.85
N VAL A 397 9.07 7.69 14.88
CA VAL A 397 7.87 7.33 14.10
C VAL A 397 8.06 6.05 13.30
N VAL A 398 9.29 5.75 12.89
CA VAL A 398 9.62 4.54 12.10
C VAL A 398 9.20 3.22 12.79
N TYR A 399 9.10 3.21 14.12
CA TYR A 399 8.69 2.01 14.89
C TYR A 399 7.18 1.84 15.04
N LEU A 400 6.37 2.78 14.55
CA LEU A 400 4.92 2.67 14.56
C LEU A 400 4.41 1.77 13.41
N SER A 401 3.20 1.21 13.59
CA SER A 401 2.49 0.54 12.49
C SER A 401 2.21 1.52 11.34
N GLY A 402 2.02 0.99 10.12
CA GLY A 402 1.74 1.79 8.94
C GLY A 402 0.56 2.74 9.11
N GLY A 403 -0.53 2.28 9.74
CA GLY A 403 -1.69 3.12 10.06
C GLY A 403 -1.37 4.25 11.02
N ASN A 404 -0.61 4.00 12.09
CA ASN A 404 -0.19 5.05 13.02
C ASN A 404 0.81 6.03 12.38
N GLN A 405 1.74 5.56 11.52
CA GLN A 405 2.61 6.44 10.74
C GLN A 405 1.78 7.40 9.85
N GLN A 406 0.77 6.88 9.16
CA GLN A 406 -0.12 7.71 8.33
C GLN A 406 -0.89 8.73 9.15
N LYS A 407 -1.40 8.35 10.32
CA LYS A 407 -2.03 9.30 11.27
C LYS A 407 -1.07 10.39 11.73
N VAL A 408 0.23 10.09 11.92
CA VAL A 408 1.24 11.12 12.22
C VAL A 408 1.41 12.10 11.06
N VAL A 409 1.44 11.64 9.81
CA VAL A 409 1.50 12.51 8.63
C VAL A 409 0.28 13.42 8.56
N ILE A 410 -0.90 12.86 8.76
CA ILE A 410 -2.17 13.62 8.80
C ILE A 410 -2.14 14.62 9.95
N ALA A 411 -1.76 14.20 11.17
CA ALA A 411 -1.66 15.08 12.34
C ALA A 411 -0.70 16.25 12.10
N LYS A 412 0.48 15.98 11.52
CA LYS A 412 1.46 17.00 11.13
C LYS A 412 0.87 18.03 10.18
N SER A 413 0.10 17.57 9.20
CA SER A 413 -0.54 18.44 8.20
C SER A 413 -1.71 19.22 8.78
N LEU A 414 -2.57 18.59 9.59
CA LEU A 414 -3.72 19.25 10.22
C LEU A 414 -3.32 20.21 11.35
N ALA A 415 -2.17 20.00 12.01
CA ALA A 415 -1.62 20.93 12.99
C ALA A 415 -1.27 22.32 12.39
N GLN A 416 -1.19 22.42 11.08
CA GLN A 416 -1.05 23.69 10.36
C GLN A 416 -2.35 24.52 10.35
N GLU A 417 -3.49 23.95 10.80
CA GLU A 417 -4.83 24.55 10.76
C GLU A 417 -5.22 25.02 9.33
N PRO A 418 -5.15 24.13 8.35
CA PRO A 418 -5.37 24.51 6.96
C PRO A 418 -6.87 24.75 6.67
N ARG A 419 -7.14 25.60 5.67
CA ARG A 419 -8.49 25.79 5.08
C ARG A 419 -8.77 24.89 3.89
N LEU A 420 -7.70 24.33 3.30
CA LEU A 420 -7.73 23.36 2.21
C LEU A 420 -6.74 22.25 2.50
N VAL A 421 -7.18 21.00 2.43
CA VAL A 421 -6.30 19.84 2.53
C VAL A 421 -6.37 18.99 1.29
N ILE A 422 -5.21 18.63 0.78
CA ILE A 422 -5.06 17.65 -0.31
C ILE A 422 -4.57 16.35 0.30
N PHE A 423 -5.38 15.29 0.20
CA PHE A 423 -5.01 13.94 0.58
C PHE A 423 -4.66 13.17 -0.69
N ASP A 424 -3.39 12.81 -0.84
CA ASP A 424 -2.88 12.05 -1.97
C ASP A 424 -2.60 10.61 -1.53
N GLU A 425 -3.43 9.66 -2.01
CA GLU A 425 -3.41 8.24 -1.64
C GLU A 425 -3.37 7.99 -0.11
N PRO A 426 -4.28 8.60 0.68
CA PRO A 426 -4.14 8.64 2.15
C PRO A 426 -4.22 7.27 2.83
N THR A 427 -4.80 6.26 2.18
CA THR A 427 -4.98 4.92 2.75
C THR A 427 -4.04 3.88 2.16
N ARG A 428 -3.15 4.27 1.25
CA ARG A 428 -2.21 3.36 0.61
C ARG A 428 -1.23 2.74 1.62
N GLY A 429 -1.18 1.39 1.65
CA GLY A 429 -0.31 0.65 2.56
C GLY A 429 -0.66 0.84 4.04
N VAL A 430 -1.93 1.09 4.33
CA VAL A 430 -2.50 1.22 5.66
C VAL A 430 -3.40 0.03 5.95
N ASP A 431 -3.46 -0.42 7.19
CA ASP A 431 -4.36 -1.50 7.62
C ASP A 431 -5.84 -1.06 7.58
N VAL A 432 -6.74 -2.05 7.40
CA VAL A 432 -8.17 -1.77 7.15
C VAL A 432 -8.84 -1.07 8.33
N GLY A 433 -8.43 -1.36 9.57
CA GLY A 433 -8.94 -0.67 10.75
C GLY A 433 -8.58 0.82 10.73
N ALA A 434 -7.32 1.14 10.42
CA ALA A 434 -6.87 2.53 10.29
C ALA A 434 -7.47 3.24 9.05
N ILE A 435 -7.81 2.52 7.98
CA ILE A 435 -8.54 3.09 6.82
C ILE A 435 -9.85 3.72 7.25
N ALA A 436 -10.67 3.02 8.04
CA ALA A 436 -11.95 3.54 8.50
C ALA A 436 -11.79 4.81 9.36
N GLU A 437 -10.72 4.86 10.17
CA GLU A 437 -10.41 6.04 10.98
C GLU A 437 -9.92 7.21 10.13
N ILE A 438 -9.04 6.98 9.14
CA ILE A 438 -8.56 8.00 8.19
C ILE A 438 -9.75 8.58 7.41
N ARG A 439 -10.67 7.74 6.93
CA ARG A 439 -11.90 8.20 6.24
C ARG A 439 -12.76 9.09 7.12
N ARG A 440 -12.92 8.75 8.41
CA ARG A 440 -13.61 9.61 9.36
C ARG A 440 -12.92 10.96 9.56
N ILE A 441 -11.58 10.97 9.61
CA ILE A 441 -10.79 12.20 9.72
C ILE A 441 -11.00 13.08 8.48
N ILE A 442 -10.89 12.52 7.27
CA ILE A 442 -11.10 13.23 5.99
C ILE A 442 -12.49 13.86 5.97
N ARG A 443 -13.52 13.07 6.31
CA ARG A 443 -14.91 13.54 6.33
C ARG A 443 -15.13 14.61 7.40
N GLY A 444 -14.66 14.37 8.62
CA GLY A 444 -14.77 15.34 9.72
C GLY A 444 -14.06 16.67 9.44
N PHE A 445 -13.02 16.65 8.59
CA PHE A 445 -12.35 17.86 8.16
C PHE A 445 -13.21 18.68 7.17
N ALA A 446 -13.81 18.02 6.20
CA ALA A 446 -14.80 18.66 5.34
C ALA A 446 -16.01 19.17 6.14
N ASP A 447 -16.46 18.39 7.17
CA ASP A 447 -17.57 18.78 8.06
C ASP A 447 -17.27 20.05 8.85
N SER A 448 -15.99 20.35 9.13
CA SER A 448 -15.59 21.61 9.78
C SER A 448 -15.63 22.84 8.86
N GLY A 449 -16.00 22.69 7.59
CA GLY A 449 -16.09 23.75 6.59
C GLY A 449 -14.85 23.95 5.73
N ALA A 450 -13.81 23.12 5.88
CA ALA A 450 -12.63 23.18 5.03
C ALA A 450 -12.87 22.52 3.66
N GLY A 451 -12.17 22.98 2.63
CA GLY A 451 -12.12 22.29 1.34
C GLY A 451 -11.23 21.07 1.41
N VAL A 452 -11.64 19.98 0.78
CA VAL A 452 -10.86 18.73 0.72
C VAL A 452 -10.71 18.26 -0.71
N ILE A 453 -9.47 17.99 -1.12
CA ILE A 453 -9.19 17.20 -2.33
C ILE A 453 -8.77 15.81 -1.88
N LEU A 454 -9.43 14.79 -2.42
CA LEU A 454 -9.09 13.38 -2.21
C LEU A 454 -8.63 12.78 -3.54
N ILE A 455 -7.36 12.41 -3.62
CA ILE A 455 -6.79 11.66 -4.73
C ILE A 455 -6.63 10.22 -4.26
N SER A 456 -7.24 9.28 -4.97
CA SER A 456 -7.08 7.86 -4.68
C SER A 456 -7.17 7.02 -5.95
N SER A 457 -6.32 6.02 -6.05
CA SER A 457 -6.40 4.97 -7.07
C SER A 457 -7.44 3.90 -6.71
N TYR A 458 -7.85 3.87 -5.43
CA TYR A 458 -8.86 2.96 -4.93
C TYR A 458 -10.26 3.55 -5.10
N LEU A 459 -10.91 3.15 -6.19
CA LEU A 459 -12.21 3.72 -6.61
C LEU A 459 -13.32 3.64 -5.54
N PRO A 460 -13.44 2.57 -4.72
CA PRO A 460 -14.39 2.54 -3.62
C PRO A 460 -14.18 3.68 -2.60
N GLU A 461 -12.95 4.10 -2.33
CA GLU A 461 -12.67 5.22 -1.43
C GLU A 461 -13.17 6.55 -2.00
N ILE A 462 -12.92 6.79 -3.29
CA ILE A 462 -13.45 7.95 -4.01
C ILE A 462 -14.98 7.99 -3.95
N LEU A 463 -15.63 6.85 -4.24
CA LEU A 463 -17.09 6.74 -4.23
C LEU A 463 -17.70 6.95 -2.83
N ASP A 464 -17.03 6.46 -1.80
CA ASP A 464 -17.53 6.54 -0.42
C ASP A 464 -17.42 7.95 0.18
N LEU A 465 -16.28 8.61 -0.05
CA LEU A 465 -15.95 9.87 0.63
C LEU A 465 -16.32 11.12 -0.16
N SER A 466 -16.30 11.06 -1.49
CA SER A 466 -16.42 12.28 -2.30
C SER A 466 -17.88 12.75 -2.42
N ASP A 467 -18.07 14.04 -2.35
CA ASP A 467 -19.34 14.70 -2.65
C ASP A 467 -19.45 14.99 -4.17
N ARG A 468 -18.29 15.15 -4.82
CA ARG A 468 -18.12 15.35 -6.25
C ARG A 468 -16.86 14.65 -6.73
N ILE A 469 -16.90 14.07 -7.91
CA ILE A 469 -15.81 13.27 -8.46
C ILE A 469 -15.41 13.84 -9.83
N LEU A 470 -14.15 14.21 -9.92
CA LEU A 470 -13.46 14.59 -11.14
C LEU A 470 -12.70 13.38 -11.68
N VAL A 471 -12.76 13.16 -12.98
CA VAL A 471 -12.01 12.08 -13.63
C VAL A 471 -10.87 12.67 -14.43
N ALA A 472 -9.64 12.31 -14.05
CA ALA A 472 -8.42 12.73 -14.74
C ALA A 472 -7.97 11.67 -15.72
N LYS A 473 -7.59 12.11 -16.94
CA LYS A 473 -7.02 11.28 -18.01
C LYS A 473 -5.97 12.09 -18.76
N SER A 474 -4.75 11.54 -18.89
CA SER A 474 -3.66 12.16 -19.66
C SER A 474 -3.42 13.65 -19.34
N GLY A 475 -3.50 14.00 -18.06
CA GLY A 475 -3.23 15.37 -17.58
C GLY A 475 -4.39 16.35 -17.73
N THR A 476 -5.60 15.90 -18.04
CA THR A 476 -6.82 16.73 -18.16
C THR A 476 -7.95 16.19 -17.31
N ILE A 477 -8.91 17.02 -16.90
CA ILE A 477 -10.20 16.56 -16.33
C ILE A 477 -11.14 16.31 -17.51
N VAL A 478 -11.55 15.04 -17.67
CA VAL A 478 -12.42 14.60 -18.80
C VAL A 478 -13.87 14.44 -18.42
N ALA A 479 -14.19 14.30 -17.14
CA ALA A 479 -15.54 14.20 -16.64
C ALA A 479 -15.66 14.71 -15.19
N GLU A 480 -16.86 15.17 -14.85
CA GLU A 480 -17.27 15.53 -13.49
C GLU A 480 -18.61 14.85 -13.18
N PHE A 481 -18.69 14.19 -12.02
CA PHE A 481 -19.90 13.52 -11.56
C PHE A 481 -20.29 14.01 -10.17
N ALA A 482 -21.56 14.26 -9.96
CA ALA A 482 -22.11 14.38 -8.63
C ALA A 482 -22.10 13.01 -7.94
N ARG A 483 -22.14 12.99 -6.60
CA ARG A 483 -22.04 11.77 -5.79
C ARG A 483 -23.06 10.70 -6.17
N ASP A 484 -24.30 11.10 -6.39
CA ASP A 484 -25.44 10.25 -6.74
C ASP A 484 -25.39 9.73 -8.19
N GLU A 485 -24.71 10.43 -9.07
CA GLU A 485 -24.51 10.04 -10.47
C GLU A 485 -23.29 9.16 -10.70
N ALA A 486 -22.35 9.16 -9.74
CA ALA A 486 -21.07 8.48 -9.87
C ALA A 486 -21.21 6.98 -9.61
N THR A 487 -20.83 6.18 -10.60
CA THR A 487 -20.66 4.74 -10.47
C THR A 487 -19.26 4.35 -10.90
N ALA A 488 -18.74 3.21 -10.35
CA ALA A 488 -17.44 2.71 -10.73
C ALA A 488 -17.30 2.55 -12.25
N GLN A 489 -18.36 2.04 -12.90
CA GLN A 489 -18.38 1.83 -14.34
C GLN A 489 -18.29 3.15 -15.14
N ARG A 490 -19.03 4.20 -14.75
CA ARG A 490 -18.98 5.51 -15.41
C ARG A 490 -17.62 6.18 -15.26
N ILE A 491 -17.04 6.10 -14.06
CA ILE A 491 -15.72 6.67 -13.78
C ILE A 491 -14.63 5.95 -14.60
N LEU A 492 -14.63 4.60 -14.60
CA LEU A 492 -13.67 3.82 -15.39
C LEU A 492 -13.83 4.06 -16.88
N HIS A 493 -15.07 4.13 -17.38
CA HIS A 493 -15.32 4.45 -18.79
C HIS A 493 -14.72 5.81 -19.17
N ALA A 494 -14.94 6.86 -18.36
CA ALA A 494 -14.38 8.18 -18.62
C ALA A 494 -12.83 8.22 -18.48
N ALA A 495 -12.26 7.40 -17.61
CA ALA A 495 -10.79 7.31 -17.45
C ALA A 495 -10.11 6.58 -18.61
N ILE A 496 -10.80 5.68 -19.32
CA ILE A 496 -10.27 4.88 -20.42
C ILE A 496 -10.57 5.52 -21.79
N HIS A 497 -11.79 5.96 -22.01
CA HIS A 497 -12.31 6.49 -23.28
C HIS A 497 -12.37 8.03 -23.28
#